data_dc9c2d7dc3c0d80c1b8690e4e23ecc24
#
_entry.id   dc9c2d7dc3c0d80c1b8690e4e23ecc24
#
_cell.length_a   1.000
_cell.length_b   1.000
_cell.length_c   1.000
_cell.angle_alpha   90.00
_cell.angle_beta   90.00
_cell.angle_gamma   90.00
#
_symmetry.space_group_name_H-M   'P 1'
#
loop_
_entity.id
_entity.type
_entity.pdbx_description
1 polymer ?
#
loop_
_entity_poly.entity_id
_entity_poly.type
_entity_poly.pdbx_seq_one_letter_code
_entity_poly.pdbx_strand_id
1 'polypeptide(L)'
;GHKLDFITKGLKVEGMFSYDIEETHAIDRSIPRQVANNEEYGGYATFYPSDGLGIYSTPDRVRYSGAYTPAISNFTVDNTKKNNYSASMAIARVYMQAKLDYQRSFGGHNVSGMFTMNRSQRTIGNEVAYRYQGFAARATYDYENKYLFEANVGINGSENFSKAHRYGVFPSFSIGWVPTEESFMDGTKGWLDHLKLRGSVGWVGNDQGIGRFLYVQYYNSTNASSWNTGTNYNQSMGSGLQEGDLANPDLTWERGIKYNAGIDMDMFNNRLSLSIDAFYERRWDIITNTGGSDVVGIPDVFGKTSSYVNAGEVINRGFDLEVGWNDRIGRNFNYYIRFNAG
;
A
#
# COMPACT_ATOMS: atom_id res chain seq x y z
N GLY A 1 16.78 13.57 17.47
CA GLY A 1 17.66 12.49 17.93
C GLY A 1 18.75 12.99 18.86
N HIS A 2 19.17 12.15 19.79
CA HIS A 2 20.22 12.48 20.76
C HIS A 2 21.40 11.54 20.58
N LYS A 3 22.62 12.11 20.68
CA LYS A 3 23.86 11.35 20.76
C LYS A 3 24.05 10.81 22.17
N LEU A 4 24.40 9.55 22.27
CA LEU A 4 24.64 8.84 23.52
C LEU A 4 26.14 8.51 23.69
N ASP A 5 27.01 9.43 23.29
CA ASP A 5 28.45 9.25 23.32
C ASP A 5 29.01 9.03 24.75
N PHE A 6 28.21 9.38 25.79
CA PHE A 6 28.52 9.09 27.17
C PHE A 6 28.41 7.60 27.55
N ILE A 7 27.62 6.82 26.77
CA ILE A 7 27.53 5.35 26.89
C ILE A 7 28.61 4.71 26.02
N THR A 8 28.59 5.05 24.74
CA THR A 8 29.61 4.63 23.76
C THR A 8 29.65 5.59 22.59
N LYS A 9 30.87 5.91 22.11
CA LYS A 9 31.06 6.81 20.98
C LYS A 9 30.37 6.27 19.72
N GLY A 10 29.60 7.12 19.06
CA GLY A 10 28.89 6.79 17.83
C GLY A 10 27.50 6.20 18.02
N LEU A 11 27.00 6.12 19.24
CA LEU A 11 25.64 5.71 19.53
C LEU A 11 24.69 6.91 19.46
N LYS A 12 23.57 6.74 18.77
CA LYS A 12 22.52 7.75 18.60
C LYS A 12 21.14 7.12 18.76
N VAL A 13 20.24 7.79 19.45
CA VAL A 13 18.83 7.42 19.55
C VAL A 13 17.97 8.47 18.89
N GLU A 14 16.94 8.05 18.17
CA GLU A 14 15.95 8.92 17.54
C GLU A 14 14.55 8.41 17.85
N GLY A 15 13.63 9.36 18.08
CA GLY A 15 12.21 9.09 18.17
C GLY A 15 11.43 10.00 17.24
N MET A 16 10.38 9.50 16.65
CA MET A 16 9.44 10.25 15.82
C MET A 16 8.01 9.88 16.19
N PHE A 17 7.17 10.88 16.27
CA PHE A 17 5.72 10.76 16.41
C PHE A 17 5.06 11.68 15.42
N SER A 18 4.09 11.18 14.66
CA SER A 18 3.23 11.96 13.78
C SER A 18 1.78 11.62 14.03
N TYR A 19 0.95 12.63 14.01
CA TYR A 19 -0.50 12.52 14.06
C TYR A 19 -1.11 13.43 13.00
N ASP A 20 -1.78 12.84 12.02
CA ASP A 20 -2.37 13.54 10.89
C ASP A 20 -3.86 13.24 10.84
N ILE A 21 -4.66 14.29 10.64
CA ILE A 21 -6.10 14.17 10.36
C ILE A 21 -6.38 14.81 9.02
N GLU A 22 -7.10 14.09 8.19
CA GLU A 22 -7.69 14.56 6.95
C GLU A 22 -9.21 14.45 7.08
N GLU A 23 -9.89 15.58 6.99
CA GLU A 23 -11.34 15.63 7.12
C GLU A 23 -11.93 16.38 5.94
N THR A 24 -12.93 15.80 5.30
CA THR A 24 -13.63 16.41 4.18
C THR A 24 -15.04 16.81 4.62
N HIS A 25 -15.35 18.08 4.54
CA HIS A 25 -16.68 18.61 4.80
C HIS A 25 -17.41 18.83 3.49
N ALA A 26 -18.54 18.18 3.30
CA ALA A 26 -19.47 18.49 2.22
C ALA A 26 -20.68 19.23 2.78
N ILE A 27 -21.01 20.38 2.19
CA ILE A 27 -22.24 21.12 2.50
C ILE A 27 -23.14 21.00 1.28
N ASP A 28 -24.15 20.14 1.40
CA ASP A 28 -25.20 20.03 0.40
C ASP A 28 -26.30 21.05 0.72
N ARG A 29 -26.53 21.94 -0.22
CA ARG A 29 -27.65 22.84 -0.17
C ARG A 29 -28.65 22.43 -1.25
N SER A 30 -29.78 21.88 -0.86
CA SER A 30 -30.85 21.53 -1.78
C SER A 30 -32.06 22.41 -1.56
N ILE A 31 -32.64 22.88 -2.64
CA ILE A 31 -33.94 23.52 -2.62
C ILE A 31 -34.94 22.42 -2.93
N PRO A 32 -35.89 22.12 -2.02
CA PRO A 32 -36.89 21.11 -2.28
C PRO A 32 -37.74 21.52 -3.50
N ARG A 33 -37.85 20.60 -4.46
CA ARG A 33 -38.75 20.79 -5.59
C ARG A 33 -40.18 20.63 -5.10
N GLN A 34 -41.03 21.61 -5.35
CA GLN A 34 -42.46 21.44 -5.19
C GLN A 34 -43.00 20.76 -6.45
N VAL A 35 -43.63 19.63 -6.25
CA VAL A 35 -44.31 18.90 -7.32
C VAL A 35 -45.81 19.07 -7.09
N ALA A 36 -46.49 19.71 -8.01
CA ALA A 36 -47.97 19.75 -8.01
C ALA A 36 -48.47 18.51 -8.76
N ASN A 37 -49.38 17.78 -8.11
CA ASN A 37 -50.09 16.70 -8.75
C ASN A 37 -51.28 17.30 -9.52
N ASN A 38 -51.32 17.11 -10.83
CA ASN A 38 -52.45 17.50 -11.65
C ASN A 38 -53.28 16.24 -11.97
N GLU A 39 -54.27 16.00 -11.15
CA GLU A 39 -55.16 14.84 -11.27
C GLU A 39 -55.94 14.81 -12.59
N GLU A 40 -56.22 15.98 -13.18
CA GLU A 40 -56.98 16.06 -14.44
C GLU A 40 -56.18 15.58 -15.67
N TYR A 41 -54.86 15.68 -15.63
CA TYR A 41 -53.99 15.29 -16.75
C TYR A 41 -53.03 14.17 -16.43
N GLY A 42 -53.07 13.59 -15.22
CA GLY A 42 -52.24 12.48 -14.80
C GLY A 42 -50.73 12.79 -14.77
N GLY A 43 -50.36 14.08 -14.68
CA GLY A 43 -48.97 14.53 -14.75
C GLY A 43 -48.49 15.24 -13.51
N TYR A 44 -47.16 15.31 -13.34
CA TYR A 44 -46.49 16.11 -12.32
C TYR A 44 -45.86 17.33 -12.95
N ALA A 45 -46.09 18.51 -12.37
CA ALA A 45 -45.37 19.72 -12.75
C ALA A 45 -44.34 20.10 -11.68
N THR A 46 -43.11 20.32 -12.08
CA THR A 46 -42.04 20.74 -11.19
C THR A 46 -41.78 22.22 -11.39
N PHE A 47 -41.78 22.97 -10.29
CA PHE A 47 -41.47 24.40 -10.29
C PHE A 47 -40.02 24.60 -9.85
N TYR A 48 -39.33 25.46 -10.56
CA TYR A 48 -37.97 25.89 -10.22
C TYR A 48 -38.02 27.39 -9.90
N PRO A 49 -37.36 27.86 -8.84
CA PRO A 49 -37.18 29.29 -8.67
C PRO A 49 -36.26 29.77 -9.82
N SER A 50 -36.75 30.76 -10.57
CA SER A 50 -35.88 31.50 -11.47
C SER A 50 -35.15 32.56 -10.66
N ASP A 51 -33.90 32.79 -10.86
CA ASP A 51 -33.09 33.92 -10.40
C ASP A 51 -32.87 34.13 -8.88
N GLY A 52 -33.28 33.26 -8.04
CA GLY A 52 -33.09 33.39 -6.58
C GLY A 52 -33.97 34.42 -5.91
N LEU A 53 -34.93 35.06 -6.62
CA LEU A 53 -35.84 36.05 -6.09
C LEU A 53 -37.22 35.46 -5.74
N GLY A 54 -37.39 34.15 -5.80
CA GLY A 54 -38.66 33.49 -5.51
C GLY A 54 -39.71 33.59 -6.63
N ILE A 55 -39.28 33.99 -7.81
CA ILE A 55 -40.14 34.00 -9.01
C ILE A 55 -40.00 32.66 -9.72
N TYR A 56 -41.14 32.02 -9.96
CA TYR A 56 -41.19 30.71 -10.62
C TYR A 56 -41.53 30.88 -12.10
N SER A 57 -40.69 30.29 -12.98
CA SER A 57 -41.10 30.09 -14.35
C SER A 57 -41.90 28.80 -14.46
N THR A 58 -43.17 28.91 -14.82
CA THR A 58 -43.93 27.73 -15.26
C THR A 58 -43.56 27.46 -16.72
N PRO A 59 -43.33 26.18 -17.13
CA PRO A 59 -43.28 25.87 -18.55
C PRO A 59 -44.62 26.32 -19.19
N ASP A 60 -44.57 26.99 -20.33
CA ASP A 60 -45.71 27.64 -21.03
C ASP A 60 -46.89 26.69 -21.37
N ARG A 61 -46.86 25.46 -20.96
CA ARG A 61 -47.81 24.41 -21.35
C ARG A 61 -48.53 23.72 -20.18
N VAL A 62 -48.29 24.12 -18.94
CA VAL A 62 -48.98 23.53 -17.80
C VAL A 62 -50.20 24.39 -17.43
N ARG A 63 -51.36 23.97 -17.85
CA ARG A 63 -52.62 24.57 -17.40
C ARG A 63 -53.09 23.84 -16.16
N TYR A 64 -53.18 24.53 -15.06
CA TYR A 64 -53.74 24.02 -13.82
C TYR A 64 -55.23 24.30 -13.77
N SER A 65 -56.04 23.24 -13.68
CA SER A 65 -57.42 23.36 -13.27
C SER A 65 -57.50 22.95 -11.81
N GLY A 66 -57.88 23.86 -10.95
CA GLY A 66 -58.04 23.64 -9.52
C GLY A 66 -57.29 24.65 -8.67
N ALA A 67 -57.65 24.75 -7.42
CA ALA A 67 -57.06 25.69 -6.48
C ALA A 67 -55.62 25.24 -6.07
N TYR A 68 -54.69 25.41 -6.99
CA TYR A 68 -53.28 25.33 -6.63
C TYR A 68 -52.86 26.63 -5.96
N THR A 69 -52.68 26.58 -4.68
CA THR A 69 -51.99 27.63 -3.93
C THR A 69 -50.50 27.26 -3.92
N PRO A 70 -49.67 27.95 -4.67
CA PRO A 70 -48.24 27.74 -4.54
C PRO A 70 -47.87 28.12 -3.10
N ALA A 71 -47.55 27.13 -2.32
CA ALA A 71 -47.11 27.37 -0.95
C ALA A 71 -45.68 27.92 -0.99
N ILE A 72 -45.56 29.18 -1.44
CA ILE A 72 -44.29 29.94 -1.45
C ILE A 72 -43.72 30.05 -0.01
N SER A 73 -44.64 29.95 0.98
CA SER A 73 -44.29 30.01 2.41
C SER A 73 -43.47 28.81 2.93
N ASN A 74 -43.32 27.73 2.16
CA ASN A 74 -42.66 26.49 2.62
C ASN A 74 -41.31 26.21 1.95
N PHE A 75 -40.62 27.24 1.46
CA PHE A 75 -39.21 27.12 1.22
C PHE A 75 -38.45 27.03 2.54
N THR A 76 -38.61 25.96 3.23
CA THR A 76 -37.64 25.57 4.24
C THR A 76 -36.45 25.05 3.46
N VAL A 77 -35.38 25.81 3.48
CA VAL A 77 -34.04 25.20 3.30
C VAL A 77 -34.02 24.08 4.31
N ASP A 78 -34.05 22.84 3.85
CA ASP A 78 -33.97 21.70 4.76
C ASP A 78 -32.59 21.71 5.39
N ASN A 79 -32.49 22.46 6.49
CA ASN A 79 -31.29 22.52 7.30
C ASN A 79 -31.02 21.20 8.03
N THR A 80 -31.95 20.23 7.95
CA THR A 80 -31.76 18.93 8.58
C THR A 80 -30.81 18.03 7.77
N LYS A 81 -30.60 18.32 6.48
CA LYS A 81 -29.51 17.71 5.70
C LYS A 81 -28.21 18.49 5.76
N LYS A 82 -28.15 19.50 6.64
CA LYS A 82 -26.87 20.05 7.06
C LYS A 82 -26.08 18.94 7.69
N ASN A 83 -24.92 18.75 7.19
CA ASN A 83 -23.95 17.84 7.78
C ASN A 83 -24.32 16.35 7.63
N ASN A 84 -24.51 15.88 6.40
CA ASN A 84 -24.08 14.54 6.13
C ASN A 84 -22.55 14.54 6.32
N TYR A 85 -22.12 14.61 7.57
CA TYR A 85 -20.84 14.10 7.97
C TYR A 85 -20.90 12.62 7.65
N SER A 86 -20.51 12.26 6.48
CA SER A 86 -20.11 10.90 6.25
C SER A 86 -18.87 10.72 7.12
N ALA A 87 -19.07 10.21 8.33
CA ALA A 87 -17.95 9.86 9.22
C ALA A 87 -16.95 8.92 8.54
N SER A 88 -17.32 8.35 7.40
CA SER A 88 -16.50 7.57 6.50
C SER A 88 -15.43 8.37 5.77
N MET A 89 -15.47 9.71 5.80
CA MET A 89 -14.48 10.57 5.12
C MET A 89 -13.35 11.06 6.03
N ALA A 90 -13.48 10.92 7.35
CA ALA A 90 -12.40 11.30 8.27
C ALA A 90 -11.31 10.23 8.27
N ILE A 91 -10.08 10.62 7.95
CA ILE A 91 -8.91 9.73 7.98
C ILE A 91 -7.96 10.25 9.05
N ALA A 92 -7.75 9.44 10.08
CA ALA A 92 -6.74 9.73 11.10
C ALA A 92 -5.55 8.77 10.93
N ARG A 93 -4.34 9.31 10.97
CA ARG A 93 -3.09 8.55 10.88
C ARG A 93 -2.23 8.83 12.11
N VAL A 94 -1.77 7.78 12.73
CA VAL A 94 -0.79 7.83 13.81
C VAL A 94 0.44 7.05 13.38
N TYR A 95 1.60 7.66 13.52
CA TYR A 95 2.88 7.00 13.26
C TYR A 95 3.83 7.22 14.42
N MET A 96 4.47 6.14 14.85
CA MET A 96 5.50 6.14 15.88
C MET A 96 6.71 5.39 15.39
N GLN A 97 7.89 5.92 15.66
CA GLN A 97 9.16 5.26 15.36
C GLN A 97 10.15 5.50 16.47
N ALA A 98 10.88 4.47 16.83
CA ALA A 98 12.08 4.55 17.65
C ALA A 98 13.24 3.92 16.86
N LYS A 99 14.39 4.58 16.87
CA LYS A 99 15.57 4.13 16.11
C LYS A 99 16.81 4.27 16.99
N LEU A 100 17.64 3.26 16.95
CA LEU A 100 18.95 3.23 17.56
C LEU A 100 19.98 3.03 16.46
N ASP A 101 20.93 3.94 16.33
CA ASP A 101 22.03 3.88 15.38
C ASP A 101 23.35 3.82 16.12
N TYR A 102 24.25 3.00 15.62
CA TYR A 102 25.62 2.92 16.08
C TYR A 102 26.56 2.97 14.87
N GLN A 103 27.58 3.81 14.93
CA GLN A 103 28.59 3.88 13.88
C GLN A 103 29.94 4.18 14.50
N ARG A 104 30.95 3.38 14.11
CA ARG A 104 32.31 3.55 14.59
C ARG A 104 33.33 3.07 13.58
N SER A 105 34.42 3.81 13.48
CA SER A 105 35.61 3.46 12.67
C SER A 105 36.84 3.31 13.57
N PHE A 106 37.62 2.28 13.36
CA PHE A 106 38.84 2.01 14.10
C PHE A 106 39.79 1.11 13.27
N GLY A 107 41.04 1.53 13.08
CA GLY A 107 42.09 0.71 12.47
C GLY A 107 41.75 0.13 11.12
N GLY A 108 41.11 0.89 10.22
CA GLY A 108 40.67 0.41 8.91
C GLY A 108 39.34 -0.33 8.90
N HIS A 109 38.74 -0.59 10.08
CA HIS A 109 37.45 -1.23 10.23
C HIS A 109 36.37 -0.20 10.41
N ASN A 110 35.30 -0.27 9.63
CA ASN A 110 34.10 0.52 9.77
C ASN A 110 32.93 -0.39 10.12
N VAL A 111 32.30 -0.11 11.24
CA VAL A 111 31.15 -0.89 11.72
C VAL A 111 29.96 0.03 11.87
N SER A 112 28.80 -0.37 11.35
CA SER A 112 27.56 0.29 11.72
C SER A 112 26.48 -0.72 12.08
N GLY A 113 25.58 -0.28 12.96
CA GLY A 113 24.42 -1.03 13.36
C GLY A 113 23.21 -0.11 13.46
N MET A 114 22.05 -0.59 13.09
CA MET A 114 20.80 0.11 13.22
C MET A 114 19.75 -0.87 13.76
N PHE A 115 18.98 -0.41 14.70
CA PHE A 115 17.74 -1.06 15.10
C PHE A 115 16.61 -0.04 15.04
N THR A 116 15.50 -0.40 14.41
CA THR A 116 14.31 0.44 14.35
C THR A 116 13.07 -0.36 14.68
N MET A 117 12.16 0.29 15.38
CA MET A 117 10.81 -0.16 15.63
C MET A 117 9.86 0.90 15.13
N ASN A 118 8.85 0.51 14.36
CA ASN A 118 7.82 1.41 13.90
C ASN A 118 6.42 0.82 14.16
N ARG A 119 5.47 1.72 14.33
CA ARG A 119 4.06 1.38 14.41
C ARG A 119 3.25 2.45 13.71
N SER A 120 2.36 2.02 12.84
CA SER A 120 1.39 2.91 12.21
C SER A 120 -0.03 2.44 12.45
N GLN A 121 -0.94 3.40 12.54
CA GLN A 121 -2.37 3.17 12.59
C GLN A 121 -3.06 4.16 11.68
N ARG A 122 -3.95 3.67 10.83
CA ARG A 122 -4.82 4.47 9.97
C ARG A 122 -6.26 4.09 10.25
N THR A 123 -7.07 5.07 10.61
CA THR A 123 -8.51 4.90 10.84
C THR A 123 -9.27 5.67 9.77
N ILE A 124 -10.24 5.04 9.14
CA ILE A 124 -11.09 5.64 8.11
C ILE A 124 -12.53 5.57 8.62
N GLY A 125 -13.10 6.73 8.96
CA GLY A 125 -14.47 6.80 9.48
C GLY A 125 -14.74 5.81 10.59
N ASN A 126 -15.69 4.92 10.38
CA ASN A 126 -16.11 3.89 11.34
C ASN A 126 -15.46 2.52 11.10
N GLU A 127 -14.53 2.40 10.16
CA GLU A 127 -13.85 1.14 9.89
C GLU A 127 -12.92 0.74 11.03
N VAL A 128 -12.70 -0.57 11.16
CA VAL A 128 -11.65 -1.08 12.04
C VAL A 128 -10.30 -0.53 11.58
N ALA A 129 -9.56 0.08 12.47
CA ALA A 129 -8.29 0.72 12.14
C ALA A 129 -7.32 -0.26 11.48
N TYR A 130 -6.59 0.22 10.47
CA TYR A 130 -5.46 -0.49 9.84
C TYR A 130 -4.24 -0.29 10.71
N ARG A 131 -3.64 -1.37 11.18
CA ARG A 131 -2.47 -1.34 12.05
C ARG A 131 -1.33 -2.13 11.44
N TYR A 132 -0.17 -1.54 11.54
CA TYR A 132 1.08 -2.13 11.12
C TYR A 132 2.11 -1.95 12.22
N GLN A 133 2.94 -2.97 12.44
CA GLN A 133 4.07 -2.93 13.35
C GLN A 133 5.26 -3.61 12.69
N GLY A 134 6.40 -2.93 12.72
CA GLY A 134 7.63 -3.43 12.15
C GLY A 134 8.81 -3.26 13.07
N PHE A 135 9.73 -4.21 13.00
CA PHE A 135 11.05 -4.15 13.59
C PHE A 135 12.06 -4.41 12.47
N ALA A 136 13.13 -3.65 12.46
CA ALA A 136 14.23 -3.92 11.54
C ALA A 136 15.56 -3.74 12.26
N ALA A 137 16.50 -4.62 11.94
CA ALA A 137 17.89 -4.49 12.35
C ALA A 137 18.79 -4.60 11.12
N ARG A 138 19.84 -3.80 11.11
CA ARG A 138 20.87 -3.78 10.08
C ARG A 138 22.23 -3.74 10.74
N ALA A 139 23.16 -4.53 10.24
CA ALA A 139 24.55 -4.47 10.60
C ALA A 139 25.41 -4.39 9.33
N THR A 140 26.35 -3.46 9.29
CA THR A 140 27.30 -3.36 8.19
C THR A 140 28.73 -3.41 8.73
N TYR A 141 29.57 -4.02 7.98
CA TYR A 141 31.00 -4.08 8.24
C TYR A 141 31.77 -3.82 6.95
N ASP A 142 32.74 -2.96 7.05
CA ASP A 142 33.64 -2.61 5.97
C ASP A 142 35.09 -2.68 6.51
N TYR A 143 35.95 -3.29 5.73
CA TYR A 143 37.37 -3.33 6.02
C TYR A 143 38.16 -2.65 4.90
N GLU A 144 38.80 -1.52 5.20
CA GLU A 144 39.63 -0.73 4.28
C GLU A 144 38.96 -0.41 2.93
N ASN A 145 37.61 -0.34 2.89
CA ASN A 145 36.79 -0.24 1.68
C ASN A 145 37.00 -1.38 0.65
N LYS A 146 37.68 -2.45 1.05
CA LYS A 146 37.94 -3.61 0.21
C LYS A 146 36.89 -4.69 0.33
N TYR A 147 36.53 -5.02 1.56
CA TYR A 147 35.59 -6.10 1.89
C TYR A 147 34.35 -5.50 2.60
N LEU A 148 33.21 -5.68 2.01
CA LEU A 148 31.97 -5.11 2.46
C LEU A 148 31.01 -6.24 2.83
N PHE A 149 30.41 -6.16 4.02
CA PHE A 149 29.40 -7.11 4.49
C PHE A 149 28.21 -6.36 5.04
N GLU A 150 27.03 -6.84 4.71
CA GLU A 150 25.79 -6.31 5.27
C GLU A 150 24.83 -7.44 5.62
N ALA A 151 24.23 -7.37 6.79
CA ALA A 151 23.15 -8.24 7.22
C ALA A 151 21.97 -7.41 7.68
N ASN A 152 20.77 -7.76 7.22
CA ASN A 152 19.53 -7.11 7.61
C ASN A 152 18.51 -8.16 8.03
N VAL A 153 17.62 -7.79 8.93
CA VAL A 153 16.42 -8.56 9.23
C VAL A 153 15.25 -7.61 9.43
N GLY A 154 14.15 -7.87 8.75
CA GLY A 154 12.86 -7.23 8.95
C GLY A 154 11.89 -8.21 9.60
N ILE A 155 11.14 -7.76 10.60
CA ILE A 155 10.05 -8.50 11.23
C ILE A 155 8.82 -7.62 11.13
N ASN A 156 7.85 -8.02 10.33
CA ASN A 156 6.67 -7.23 10.02
C ASN A 156 5.41 -7.95 10.51
N GLY A 157 4.52 -7.20 11.17
CA GLY A 157 3.23 -7.69 11.63
C GLY A 157 2.08 -7.08 10.86
N SER A 158 1.21 -7.93 10.29
CA SER A 158 0.03 -7.53 9.54
C SER A 158 -1.25 -8.09 10.17
N GLU A 159 -2.28 -7.27 10.24
CA GLU A 159 -3.62 -7.67 10.70
C GLU A 159 -4.40 -8.47 9.64
N ASN A 160 -3.89 -8.56 8.42
CA ASN A 160 -4.48 -9.36 7.34
C ASN A 160 -4.43 -10.86 7.64
N PHE A 161 -3.58 -11.27 8.57
CA PHE A 161 -3.39 -12.66 8.96
C PHE A 161 -3.83 -12.95 10.41
N SER A 162 -4.16 -14.20 10.69
CA SER A 162 -4.48 -14.67 12.03
C SER A 162 -3.31 -14.46 13.00
N LYS A 163 -3.55 -14.57 14.30
CA LYS A 163 -2.49 -14.37 15.32
C LYS A 163 -1.28 -15.28 15.12
N ALA A 164 -1.50 -16.50 14.63
CA ALA A 164 -0.44 -17.49 14.41
C ALA A 164 0.47 -17.11 13.23
N HIS A 165 -0.05 -16.44 12.21
CA HIS A 165 0.65 -16.12 10.97
C HIS A 165 0.91 -14.62 10.79
N ARG A 166 0.64 -13.81 11.82
CA ARG A 166 0.68 -12.35 11.78
C ARG A 166 2.07 -11.79 11.48
N TYR A 167 3.13 -12.41 11.99
CA TYR A 167 4.49 -11.90 11.85
C TYR A 167 5.27 -12.66 10.80
N GLY A 168 5.81 -11.94 9.83
CA GLY A 168 6.78 -12.45 8.87
C GLY A 168 8.19 -12.00 9.21
N VAL A 169 9.18 -12.87 8.99
CA VAL A 169 10.61 -12.60 9.21
C VAL A 169 11.33 -12.68 7.88
N PHE A 170 12.05 -11.60 7.53
CA PHE A 170 12.66 -11.40 6.22
C PHE A 170 14.12 -10.99 6.37
N PRO A 171 15.04 -11.95 6.48
CA PRO A 171 16.47 -11.67 6.53
C PRO A 171 17.03 -11.36 5.14
N SER A 172 18.13 -10.60 5.08
CA SER A 172 18.92 -10.43 3.86
C SER A 172 20.41 -10.25 4.19
N PHE A 173 21.24 -10.68 3.25
CA PHE A 173 22.69 -10.62 3.36
C PHE A 173 23.28 -10.12 2.05
N SER A 174 24.31 -9.30 2.14
CA SER A 174 25.09 -8.90 0.98
C SER A 174 26.57 -8.87 1.28
N ILE A 175 27.35 -9.13 0.25
CA ILE A 175 28.80 -9.05 0.26
C ILE A 175 29.27 -8.21 -0.92
N GLY A 176 30.37 -7.51 -0.72
CA GLY A 176 31.05 -6.77 -1.75
C GLY A 176 32.56 -6.91 -1.60
N TRP A 177 33.25 -6.97 -2.72
CA TRP A 177 34.69 -6.93 -2.79
C TRP A 177 35.10 -5.90 -3.83
N VAL A 178 36.10 -5.09 -3.47
CA VAL A 178 36.63 -4.03 -4.33
C VAL A 178 38.08 -4.39 -4.67
N PRO A 179 38.33 -5.22 -5.70
CA PRO A 179 39.66 -5.66 -6.10
C PRO A 179 40.63 -4.51 -6.36
N THR A 180 40.16 -3.39 -6.90
CA THR A 180 41.01 -2.23 -7.21
C THR A 180 41.61 -1.54 -5.99
N GLU A 181 41.13 -1.82 -4.80
CA GLU A 181 41.73 -1.35 -3.54
C GLU A 181 42.83 -2.30 -3.03
N GLU A 182 43.05 -3.41 -3.72
CA GLU A 182 44.14 -4.35 -3.39
C GLU A 182 45.46 -3.98 -4.08
N SER A 183 46.57 -4.18 -3.40
CA SER A 183 47.88 -3.79 -3.89
C SER A 183 48.28 -4.48 -5.20
N PHE A 184 47.77 -5.68 -5.50
CA PHE A 184 48.03 -6.37 -6.76
C PHE A 184 47.38 -5.69 -7.97
N MET A 185 46.37 -4.81 -7.76
CA MET A 185 45.69 -4.06 -8.80
C MET A 185 46.21 -2.62 -8.98
N ASP A 186 47.23 -2.21 -8.26
CA ASP A 186 47.78 -0.85 -8.39
C ASP A 186 48.25 -0.51 -9.81
N GLY A 187 48.70 -1.51 -10.59
CA GLY A 187 49.09 -1.35 -11.97
C GLY A 187 47.95 -1.13 -12.98
N THR A 188 46.72 -1.26 -12.58
CA THR A 188 45.56 -1.11 -13.46
C THR A 188 45.01 0.30 -13.47
N LYS A 189 45.44 1.18 -12.56
CA LYS A 189 44.98 2.56 -12.43
C LYS A 189 45.16 3.33 -13.72
N GLY A 190 44.10 4.04 -14.12
CA GLY A 190 44.05 4.80 -15.35
C GLY A 190 43.32 4.11 -16.51
N TRP A 191 43.30 2.77 -16.55
CA TRP A 191 42.39 2.05 -17.45
C TRP A 191 41.22 1.35 -16.71
N LEU A 192 41.44 0.87 -15.48
CA LEU A 192 40.44 0.34 -14.58
C LEU A 192 40.59 1.05 -13.22
N ASP A 193 39.79 2.04 -12.99
CA ASP A 193 39.91 2.93 -11.83
C ASP A 193 39.16 2.36 -10.61
N HIS A 194 38.02 1.71 -10.86
CA HIS A 194 37.24 1.06 -9.84
C HIS A 194 36.64 -0.24 -10.36
N LEU A 195 36.70 -1.29 -9.59
CA LEU A 195 36.05 -2.57 -9.82
C LEU A 195 35.44 -3.02 -8.50
N LYS A 196 34.13 -3.25 -8.50
CA LYS A 196 33.41 -3.82 -7.36
C LYS A 196 32.61 -5.02 -7.80
N LEU A 197 32.82 -6.13 -7.13
CA LEU A 197 31.99 -7.33 -7.25
C LEU A 197 31.03 -7.38 -6.08
N ARG A 198 29.77 -7.65 -6.34
CA ARG A 198 28.74 -7.70 -5.30
C ARG A 198 27.80 -8.87 -5.47
N GLY A 199 27.34 -9.39 -4.35
CA GLY A 199 26.34 -10.45 -4.31
C GLY A 199 25.40 -10.25 -3.14
N SER A 200 24.13 -10.56 -3.34
CA SER A 200 23.14 -10.49 -2.27
C SER A 200 22.10 -11.59 -2.37
N VAL A 201 21.56 -11.93 -1.21
CA VAL A 201 20.39 -12.80 -1.07
C VAL A 201 19.45 -12.18 -0.04
N GLY A 202 18.17 -12.12 -0.34
CA GLY A 202 17.19 -11.54 0.57
C GLY A 202 15.83 -12.20 0.47
N TRP A 203 15.21 -12.39 1.64
CA TRP A 203 13.81 -12.80 1.72
C TRP A 203 12.93 -11.57 1.81
N VAL A 204 11.80 -11.62 1.13
CA VAL A 204 10.77 -10.57 1.12
C VAL A 204 9.42 -11.17 1.40
N GLY A 205 8.54 -10.38 2.02
CA GLY A 205 7.17 -10.74 2.25
C GLY A 205 6.22 -9.70 1.69
N ASN A 206 5.04 -10.13 1.28
CA ASN A 206 3.97 -9.25 0.84
C ASN A 206 2.65 -9.65 1.53
N ASP A 207 1.92 -8.65 2.01
CA ASP A 207 0.57 -8.77 2.60
C ASP A 207 -0.47 -7.91 1.86
N GLN A 208 -0.08 -7.33 0.71
CA GLN A 208 -0.90 -6.39 -0.06
C GLN A 208 -1.72 -7.11 -1.13
N GLY A 209 -2.76 -6.43 -1.60
CA GLY A 209 -3.59 -6.93 -2.71
C GLY A 209 -4.68 -7.93 -2.32
N ILE A 210 -4.84 -8.21 -1.04
CA ILE A 210 -5.87 -9.09 -0.49
C ILE A 210 -6.86 -8.32 0.38
N GLY A 211 -8.07 -8.87 0.54
CA GLY A 211 -9.06 -8.36 1.49
C GLY A 211 -8.58 -8.48 2.94
N ARG A 212 -9.18 -7.68 3.82
CA ARG A 212 -8.87 -7.75 5.26
C ARG A 212 -9.65 -8.89 5.92
N PHE A 213 -9.04 -9.47 6.95
CA PHE A 213 -9.69 -10.44 7.83
C PHE A 213 -10.24 -11.70 7.12
N LEU A 214 -9.61 -12.14 6.03
CA LEU A 214 -9.98 -13.35 5.29
C LEU A 214 -9.91 -14.62 6.13
N TYR A 215 -9.36 -14.53 7.33
CA TYR A 215 -9.32 -15.61 8.32
C TYR A 215 -10.54 -15.63 9.25
N VAL A 216 -11.48 -14.68 9.07
CA VAL A 216 -12.71 -14.58 9.86
C VAL A 216 -13.90 -14.88 8.96
N GLN A 217 -14.75 -15.82 9.37
CA GLN A 217 -16.00 -16.09 8.66
C GLN A 217 -17.00 -14.98 8.93
N TYR A 218 -17.57 -14.40 7.87
CA TYR A 218 -18.66 -13.44 7.98
C TYR A 218 -19.91 -13.89 7.25
N TYR A 219 -21.02 -13.32 7.71
CA TYR A 219 -22.34 -13.56 7.19
C TYR A 219 -22.93 -12.22 6.74
N ASN A 220 -23.44 -12.19 5.53
CA ASN A 220 -24.06 -11.02 4.95
C ASN A 220 -25.57 -11.07 5.13
N SER A 221 -26.19 -9.96 5.53
CA SER A 221 -27.63 -9.83 5.47
C SER A 221 -28.06 -9.61 4.01
N THR A 222 -28.96 -10.43 3.52
CA THR A 222 -29.42 -10.37 2.15
C THR A 222 -30.92 -10.64 2.01
N ASN A 223 -31.56 -9.93 1.11
CA ASN A 223 -32.97 -10.19 0.77
C ASN A 223 -33.14 -11.50 0.00
N ALA A 224 -32.09 -12.02 -0.63
CA ALA A 224 -32.11 -13.31 -1.33
C ALA A 224 -32.36 -14.50 -0.39
N SER A 225 -32.04 -14.34 0.89
CA SER A 225 -32.32 -15.33 1.93
C SER A 225 -33.52 -14.95 2.78
N SER A 226 -34.38 -14.04 2.32
CA SER A 226 -35.61 -13.71 3.01
C SER A 226 -36.66 -14.82 2.82
N TRP A 227 -37.44 -15.03 3.84
CA TRP A 227 -38.45 -16.05 3.87
C TRP A 227 -39.81 -15.40 3.90
N ASN A 228 -40.73 -15.91 3.07
CA ASN A 228 -42.12 -15.48 3.09
C ASN A 228 -42.94 -16.60 3.72
N THR A 229 -43.81 -16.22 4.63
CA THR A 229 -44.75 -17.12 5.33
C THR A 229 -46.17 -16.61 5.19
N GLY A 230 -47.11 -17.30 5.79
CA GLY A 230 -48.53 -16.95 5.73
C GLY A 230 -49.28 -17.64 4.60
N THR A 231 -50.57 -17.54 4.60
CA THR A 231 -51.49 -18.31 3.74
C THR A 231 -51.30 -18.05 2.23
N ASN A 232 -50.64 -17.00 1.81
CA ASN A 232 -50.33 -16.72 0.40
C ASN A 232 -48.88 -16.27 0.24
N TYR A 233 -47.98 -16.70 1.13
CA TYR A 233 -46.56 -16.29 1.17
C TYR A 233 -46.38 -14.74 1.19
N ASN A 234 -47.30 -14.03 1.78
CA ASN A 234 -47.38 -12.56 1.77
C ASN A 234 -46.74 -11.90 3.03
N GLN A 235 -46.31 -12.69 3.99
CA GLN A 235 -45.64 -12.20 5.19
C GLN A 235 -44.17 -12.43 5.08
N SER A 236 -43.38 -11.34 4.88
CA SER A 236 -41.94 -11.40 4.88
C SER A 236 -41.42 -11.51 6.31
N MET A 237 -40.60 -12.48 6.58
CA MET A 237 -39.91 -12.67 7.86
C MET A 237 -38.63 -11.80 7.98
N GLY A 238 -38.40 -10.92 7.01
CA GLY A 238 -37.22 -10.06 6.96
C GLY A 238 -36.08 -10.62 6.12
N SER A 239 -34.94 -9.99 6.22
CA SER A 239 -33.72 -10.40 5.51
C SER A 239 -33.10 -11.61 6.20
N GLY A 240 -32.70 -12.58 5.40
CA GLY A 240 -31.94 -13.72 5.91
C GLY A 240 -30.43 -13.41 6.01
N LEU A 241 -29.70 -14.36 6.55
CA LEU A 241 -28.23 -14.35 6.55
C LEU A 241 -27.71 -15.29 5.47
N GLN A 242 -26.74 -14.84 4.73
CA GLN A 242 -26.00 -15.63 3.75
C GLN A 242 -24.54 -15.68 4.15
N GLU A 243 -23.96 -16.86 4.07
CA GLU A 243 -22.53 -17.04 4.29
C GLU A 243 -21.72 -16.27 3.23
N GLY A 244 -20.69 -15.56 3.68
CA GLY A 244 -19.67 -14.96 2.83
C GLY A 244 -18.68 -15.98 2.30
N ASP A 245 -17.57 -15.54 1.74
CA ASP A 245 -16.48 -16.44 1.33
C ASP A 245 -15.96 -17.20 2.54
N LEU A 246 -15.52 -18.44 2.30
CA LEU A 246 -15.01 -19.30 3.37
C LEU A 246 -13.75 -18.71 3.99
N ALA A 247 -13.75 -18.58 5.30
CA ALA A 247 -12.59 -18.13 6.03
C ALA A 247 -11.43 -19.11 5.95
N ASN A 248 -10.21 -18.59 5.81
CA ASN A 248 -9.00 -19.40 5.89
C ASN A 248 -8.07 -18.87 6.98
N PRO A 249 -8.07 -19.45 8.19
CA PRO A 249 -7.21 -19.04 9.29
C PRO A 249 -5.71 -19.35 9.07
N ASP A 250 -5.38 -20.19 8.09
CA ASP A 250 -4.02 -20.63 7.78
C ASP A 250 -3.33 -19.74 6.74
N LEU A 251 -4.02 -18.71 6.24
CA LEU A 251 -3.41 -17.73 5.35
C LEU A 251 -2.17 -17.10 5.99
N THR A 252 -1.10 -17.05 5.21
CA THR A 252 0.19 -16.50 5.61
C THR A 252 0.73 -15.53 4.56
N TRP A 253 1.84 -14.89 4.88
CA TRP A 253 2.57 -13.98 4.00
C TRP A 253 2.92 -14.65 2.67
N GLU A 254 2.73 -13.94 1.58
CA GLU A 254 3.42 -14.25 0.33
C GLU A 254 4.89 -14.08 0.57
N ARG A 255 5.70 -15.03 0.10
CA ARG A 255 7.15 -15.08 0.33
C ARG A 255 7.89 -14.99 -0.99
N GLY A 256 9.04 -14.37 -0.95
CA GLY A 256 9.95 -14.35 -2.07
C GLY A 256 11.39 -14.44 -1.60
N ILE A 257 12.23 -15.06 -2.42
CA ILE A 257 13.68 -15.02 -2.28
C ILE A 257 14.25 -14.36 -3.52
N LYS A 258 15.17 -13.40 -3.30
CA LYS A 258 15.85 -12.67 -4.35
C LYS A 258 17.34 -12.90 -4.24
N TYR A 259 17.96 -13.29 -5.35
CA TYR A 259 19.41 -13.35 -5.52
C TYR A 259 19.81 -12.28 -6.52
N ASN A 260 20.86 -11.58 -6.23
CA ASN A 260 21.46 -10.62 -7.15
C ASN A 260 22.99 -10.79 -7.12
N ALA A 261 23.60 -10.77 -8.31
CA ALA A 261 25.05 -10.71 -8.48
C ALA A 261 25.34 -9.55 -9.43
N GLY A 262 26.25 -8.67 -9.05
CA GLY A 262 26.55 -7.48 -9.82
C GLY A 262 28.02 -7.16 -9.90
N ILE A 263 28.39 -6.45 -10.95
CA ILE A 263 29.73 -5.94 -11.23
C ILE A 263 29.60 -4.46 -11.54
N ASP A 264 30.32 -3.63 -10.80
CA ASP A 264 30.42 -2.20 -11.07
C ASP A 264 31.87 -1.88 -11.46
N MET A 265 32.05 -1.17 -12.57
CA MET A 265 33.38 -0.80 -13.09
C MET A 265 33.41 0.66 -13.51
N ASP A 266 34.47 1.37 -13.12
CA ASP A 266 34.79 2.67 -13.68
C ASP A 266 36.16 2.57 -14.36
N MET A 267 36.22 3.07 -15.58
CA MET A 267 37.37 2.90 -16.47
C MET A 267 37.76 4.22 -17.16
N PHE A 268 39.03 4.27 -17.61
CA PHE A 268 39.58 5.37 -18.40
C PHE A 268 39.52 6.73 -17.67
N ASN A 269 40.03 6.77 -16.44
CA ASN A 269 39.97 7.92 -15.54
C ASN A 269 38.50 8.34 -15.27
N ASN A 270 37.66 7.38 -14.92
CA ASN A 270 36.22 7.55 -14.63
C ASN A 270 35.38 8.13 -15.80
N ARG A 271 35.84 7.92 -17.04
CA ARG A 271 35.06 8.31 -18.22
C ARG A 271 33.99 7.30 -18.56
N LEU A 272 34.28 6.02 -18.48
CA LEU A 272 33.35 4.93 -18.71
C LEU A 272 32.92 4.35 -17.38
N SER A 273 31.63 4.35 -17.09
CA SER A 273 31.00 3.60 -16.01
C SER A 273 30.19 2.44 -16.58
N LEU A 274 30.33 1.27 -16.01
CA LEU A 274 29.64 0.06 -16.41
C LEU A 274 29.07 -0.62 -15.17
N SER A 275 27.77 -0.91 -15.15
CA SER A 275 27.14 -1.73 -14.12
C SER A 275 26.36 -2.85 -14.79
N ILE A 276 26.60 -4.07 -14.35
CA ILE A 276 25.92 -5.28 -14.82
C ILE A 276 25.35 -5.99 -13.61
N ASP A 277 24.07 -6.28 -13.65
CA ASP A 277 23.36 -7.06 -12.65
C ASP A 277 22.71 -8.28 -13.26
N ALA A 278 22.81 -9.41 -12.60
CA ALA A 278 22.00 -10.58 -12.87
C ALA A 278 21.17 -10.88 -11.64
N PHE A 279 19.89 -11.08 -11.86
CA PHE A 279 18.96 -11.34 -10.78
C PHE A 279 18.12 -12.58 -11.04
N TYR A 280 17.75 -13.22 -9.92
CA TYR A 280 16.79 -14.31 -9.87
C TYR A 280 15.88 -14.10 -8.68
N GLU A 281 14.58 -14.12 -8.91
CA GLU A 281 13.55 -14.00 -7.89
C GLU A 281 12.56 -15.16 -8.04
N ARG A 282 12.29 -15.84 -6.94
CA ARG A 282 11.21 -16.81 -6.82
C ARG A 282 10.25 -16.33 -5.74
N ARG A 283 8.98 -16.18 -6.11
CA ARG A 283 7.88 -15.89 -5.18
C ARG A 283 6.98 -17.10 -5.10
N TRP A 284 6.60 -17.44 -3.88
CA TRP A 284 5.68 -18.54 -3.59
C TRP A 284 4.73 -18.16 -2.47
N ASP A 285 3.77 -19.04 -2.17
CA ASP A 285 2.69 -18.74 -1.24
C ASP A 285 1.86 -17.51 -1.66
N ILE A 286 1.81 -17.18 -2.96
CA ILE A 286 1.01 -16.08 -3.48
C ILE A 286 -0.46 -16.40 -3.22
N ILE A 287 -1.15 -15.43 -2.59
CA ILE A 287 -2.54 -15.64 -2.21
C ILE A 287 -3.42 -15.50 -3.45
N THR A 288 -4.18 -16.55 -3.73
CA THR A 288 -5.11 -16.63 -4.83
C THR A 288 -6.52 -16.93 -4.33
N ASN A 289 -7.52 -16.35 -4.99
CA ASN A 289 -8.91 -16.75 -4.77
C ASN A 289 -9.20 -18.01 -5.58
N THR A 290 -9.73 -19.02 -4.96
CA THR A 290 -10.02 -20.29 -5.61
C THR A 290 -11.21 -20.23 -6.58
N GLY A 291 -12.07 -19.19 -6.49
CA GLY A 291 -13.09 -18.79 -7.47
C GLY A 291 -14.10 -19.86 -7.91
N GLY A 292 -14.01 -21.07 -7.37
CA GLY A 292 -14.85 -22.23 -7.73
C GLY A 292 -14.36 -23.53 -7.10
N SER A 293 -15.15 -24.56 -7.24
CA SER A 293 -14.96 -25.87 -6.61
C SER A 293 -13.70 -26.63 -7.05
N ASP A 294 -13.16 -26.31 -8.20
CA ASP A 294 -12.14 -27.15 -8.86
C ASP A 294 -10.78 -27.15 -8.15
N VAL A 295 -10.44 -26.05 -7.45
CA VAL A 295 -9.14 -25.91 -6.77
C VAL A 295 -9.16 -26.48 -5.35
N VAL A 296 -10.30 -26.41 -4.67
CA VAL A 296 -10.43 -26.83 -3.25
C VAL A 296 -11.08 -28.20 -3.12
N GLY A 297 -11.68 -28.72 -4.18
CA GLY A 297 -12.37 -30.02 -4.18
C GLY A 297 -13.65 -30.02 -3.33
N ILE A 298 -14.22 -28.87 -3.04
CA ILE A 298 -15.49 -28.71 -2.34
C ILE A 298 -16.61 -28.67 -3.36
N PRO A 299 -17.53 -29.63 -3.39
CA PRO A 299 -18.66 -29.61 -4.31
C PRO A 299 -19.60 -28.43 -4.06
N ASP A 300 -20.16 -27.86 -5.14
CA ASP A 300 -21.07 -26.70 -5.08
C ASP A 300 -22.31 -26.93 -4.20
N VAL A 301 -22.69 -28.19 -3.99
CA VAL A 301 -23.82 -28.56 -3.13
C VAL A 301 -23.62 -28.18 -1.64
N PHE A 302 -22.39 -27.91 -1.25
CA PHE A 302 -22.08 -27.46 0.12
C PHE A 302 -22.20 -25.96 0.31
N GLY A 303 -22.60 -25.19 -0.72
CA GLY A 303 -22.83 -23.75 -0.63
C GLY A 303 -21.65 -22.95 -1.13
N LYS A 304 -20.99 -22.15 -0.28
CA LYS A 304 -19.84 -21.34 -0.67
C LYS A 304 -18.60 -22.20 -0.83
N THR A 305 -17.98 -22.09 -2.01
CA THR A 305 -16.76 -22.81 -2.38
C THR A 305 -15.56 -21.88 -2.58
N SER A 306 -15.81 -20.57 -2.68
CA SER A 306 -14.75 -19.56 -2.81
C SER A 306 -14.01 -19.39 -1.50
N SER A 307 -12.70 -19.50 -1.54
CA SER A 307 -11.78 -19.24 -0.43
C SER A 307 -10.48 -18.68 -0.95
N TYR A 308 -9.69 -18.08 -0.09
CA TYR A 308 -8.34 -17.62 -0.39
C TYR A 308 -7.32 -18.64 0.14
N VAL A 309 -6.33 -18.96 -0.68
CA VAL A 309 -5.27 -19.92 -0.34
C VAL A 309 -3.90 -19.42 -0.81
N ASN A 310 -2.85 -19.84 -0.13
CA ASN A 310 -1.47 -19.61 -0.54
C ASN A 310 -1.05 -20.70 -1.54
N ALA A 311 -1.27 -20.50 -2.85
CA ALA A 311 -1.05 -21.52 -3.86
C ALA A 311 -0.25 -21.04 -5.09
N GLY A 312 -0.14 -19.73 -5.31
CA GLY A 312 0.53 -19.19 -6.48
C GLY A 312 2.06 -19.21 -6.36
N GLU A 313 2.73 -19.40 -7.48
CA GLU A 313 4.18 -19.30 -7.60
C GLU A 313 4.55 -18.54 -8.88
N VAL A 314 5.57 -17.67 -8.79
CA VAL A 314 6.12 -16.90 -9.91
C VAL A 314 7.63 -16.87 -9.82
N ILE A 315 8.29 -17.05 -10.95
CA ILE A 315 9.75 -16.91 -11.09
C ILE A 315 10.02 -15.74 -12.03
N ASN A 316 10.89 -14.84 -11.60
CA ASN A 316 11.40 -13.73 -12.39
C ASN A 316 12.93 -13.79 -12.42
N ARG A 317 13.52 -13.65 -13.59
CA ARG A 317 14.99 -13.66 -13.75
C ARG A 317 15.37 -12.80 -14.94
N GLY A 318 16.51 -12.16 -14.86
CA GLY A 318 16.97 -11.30 -15.93
C GLY A 318 18.35 -10.75 -15.64
N PHE A 319 18.74 -9.80 -16.46
CA PHE A 319 19.94 -9.02 -16.27
C PHE A 319 19.64 -7.55 -16.58
N ASP A 320 20.36 -6.67 -15.92
CA ASP A 320 20.34 -5.24 -16.15
C ASP A 320 21.74 -4.79 -16.53
N LEU A 321 21.84 -3.94 -17.53
CA LEU A 321 23.08 -3.33 -18.01
C LEU A 321 22.92 -1.82 -18.01
N GLU A 322 23.85 -1.14 -17.37
CA GLU A 322 24.01 0.30 -17.47
C GLU A 322 25.40 0.64 -17.97
N VAL A 323 25.49 1.47 -19.00
CA VAL A 323 26.74 2.00 -19.55
C VAL A 323 26.66 3.51 -19.58
N GLY A 324 27.59 4.17 -18.91
CA GLY A 324 27.71 5.63 -18.88
C GLY A 324 29.04 6.07 -19.47
N TRP A 325 29.02 7.07 -20.33
CA TRP A 325 30.22 7.71 -20.83
C TRP A 325 30.19 9.20 -20.49
N ASN A 326 31.20 9.68 -19.79
CA ASN A 326 31.36 11.06 -19.38
C ASN A 326 32.69 11.57 -19.85
N ASP A 327 32.70 12.61 -20.69
CA ASP A 327 33.95 13.17 -21.16
C ASP A 327 33.84 14.67 -21.39
N ARG A 328 35.02 15.30 -21.65
CA ARG A 328 35.15 16.74 -21.84
C ARG A 328 35.89 17.03 -23.10
N ILE A 329 35.30 17.90 -23.96
CA ILE A 329 35.93 18.42 -25.16
C ILE A 329 36.39 19.85 -24.87
N GLY A 330 37.72 20.04 -24.90
CA GLY A 330 38.30 21.36 -24.60
C GLY A 330 38.09 21.76 -23.14
N ARG A 331 37.98 23.09 -22.88
CA ARG A 331 37.83 23.63 -21.52
C ARG A 331 36.39 23.79 -21.04
N ASN A 332 35.42 23.89 -21.99
CA ASN A 332 34.10 24.40 -21.70
C ASN A 332 32.95 23.43 -22.05
N PHE A 333 33.22 22.32 -22.70
CA PHE A 333 32.15 21.41 -23.12
C PHE A 333 32.29 20.05 -22.43
N ASN A 334 31.37 19.75 -21.50
CA ASN A 334 31.22 18.44 -20.87
C ASN A 334 30.01 17.77 -21.47
N TYR A 335 30.10 16.47 -21.76
CA TYR A 335 28.98 15.68 -22.25
C TYR A 335 28.90 14.35 -21.51
N TYR A 336 27.71 13.83 -21.42
CA TYR A 336 27.40 12.57 -20.77
C TYR A 336 26.38 11.79 -21.63
N ILE A 337 26.68 10.51 -21.83
CA ILE A 337 25.80 9.58 -22.55
C ILE A 337 25.54 8.39 -21.64
N ARG A 338 24.28 8.00 -21.47
CA ARG A 338 23.90 6.81 -20.72
C ARG A 338 23.05 5.90 -21.60
N PHE A 339 23.35 4.62 -21.51
CA PHE A 339 22.59 3.54 -22.13
C PHE A 339 22.19 2.56 -21.05
N ASN A 340 20.91 2.13 -21.04
CA ASN A 340 20.38 1.12 -20.15
C ASN A 340 19.66 0.05 -20.98
N ALA A 341 19.83 -1.22 -20.59
CA ALA A 341 19.16 -2.37 -21.15
C ALA A 341 18.85 -3.38 -20.05
N GLY A 342 17.67 -4.04 -20.14
CA GLY A 342 17.27 -5.05 -19.20
C GLY A 342 16.21 -5.98 -19.80
#